data_081f4959018b8e6199ab5bb2a383a90e
#
_entry.id   081f4959018b8e6199ab5bb2a383a90e
#
_cell.length_a   1.000
_cell.length_b   1.000
_cell.length_c   1.000
_cell.angle_alpha   90.00
_cell.angle_beta   90.00
_cell.angle_gamma   90.00
#
_symmetry.space_group_name_H-M   'P 1'
#
loop_
_entity.id
_entity.type
_entity.pdbx_description
1 polymer ?
#
loop_
_entity_poly.entity_id
_entity_poly.type
_entity_poly.pdbx_seq_one_letter_code
_entity_poly.pdbx_strand_id
1 'polypeptide(L)'
;AGQGAYQVGLRMPWPAAGPYVLYGGPTKYSHLARADRFTQVWLEEQGYEYDLVSDLDLHRDPSLPRGYAAVLVTGHNEYWSLPMYQGTDAYLRAGGNLVVLSGNSVFWRVSFNTEGTVMECRKADAAGQRVPAARRGETWHSQDGLRGGMLRECGFPGVDLIALDCLGFNSPGAPEQFGPYVVSQPDHFLFRQPEDL
;
A
#
# COMPACT_ATOMS: atom_id res chain seq x y z
N ALA A 1 20.86 -12.62 15.90
CA ALA A 1 20.08 -11.48 15.48
C ALA A 1 20.47 -11.16 14.04
N GLY A 2 19.53 -11.28 13.09
CA GLY A 2 19.78 -10.97 11.68
C GLY A 2 20.08 -9.48 11.48
N GLN A 3 20.97 -9.16 10.57
CA GLN A 3 21.15 -7.79 10.10
C GLN A 3 19.94 -7.40 9.26
N GLY A 4 19.47 -6.16 9.40
CA GLY A 4 18.44 -5.63 8.53
C GLY A 4 18.93 -5.61 7.07
N ALA A 5 18.11 -6.08 6.15
CA ALA A 5 18.39 -6.02 4.73
C ALA A 5 17.53 -4.93 4.08
N TYR A 6 18.12 -4.12 3.20
CA TYR A 6 17.38 -3.14 2.43
C TYR A 6 16.80 -3.73 1.14
N GLN A 7 17.36 -4.83 0.68
CA GLN A 7 16.94 -5.52 -0.54
C GLN A 7 16.28 -6.85 -0.19
N VAL A 8 15.13 -7.09 -0.80
CA VAL A 8 14.32 -8.28 -0.59
C VAL A 8 14.03 -8.93 -1.93
N GLY A 9 14.31 -10.24 -2.03
CA GLY A 9 13.95 -11.02 -3.20
C GLY A 9 12.43 -11.20 -3.29
N LEU A 10 11.85 -10.96 -4.45
CA LEU A 10 10.40 -11.06 -4.64
C LEU A 10 9.91 -12.51 -4.85
N ARG A 11 10.79 -13.39 -5.28
CA ARG A 11 10.47 -14.81 -5.52
C ARG A 11 10.70 -15.69 -4.29
N MET A 12 10.49 -15.14 -3.09
CA MET A 12 10.62 -15.90 -1.86
C MET A 12 9.33 -16.65 -1.53
N PRO A 13 9.39 -17.95 -1.26
CA PRO A 13 8.24 -18.65 -0.73
C PRO A 13 7.98 -18.16 0.71
N TRP A 14 6.86 -17.53 0.93
CA TRP A 14 6.40 -17.12 2.25
C TRP A 14 5.41 -18.15 2.78
N PRO A 15 5.82 -19.07 3.68
CA PRO A 15 4.97 -20.19 4.12
C PRO A 15 3.67 -19.74 4.78
N ALA A 16 3.67 -18.53 5.34
CA ALA A 16 2.53 -17.99 6.09
C ALA A 16 1.72 -16.93 5.31
N ALA A 17 2.02 -16.68 4.05
CA ALA A 17 1.36 -15.65 3.24
C ALA A 17 0.54 -16.23 2.07
N GLY A 18 0.52 -17.55 1.90
CA GLY A 18 -0.21 -18.21 0.83
C GLY A 18 -1.73 -18.36 1.10
N PRO A 19 -2.51 -18.68 0.08
CA PRO A 19 -3.96 -18.81 0.18
C PRO A 19 -4.42 -19.88 1.17
N TYR A 20 -3.58 -20.86 1.47
CA TYR A 20 -3.85 -21.91 2.45
C TYR A 20 -3.85 -21.45 3.91
N VAL A 21 -3.27 -20.31 4.20
CA VAL A 21 -3.22 -19.74 5.55
C VAL A 21 -4.57 -19.21 6.02
N LEU A 22 -5.58 -19.26 5.18
CA LEU A 22 -6.94 -18.80 5.46
C LEU A 22 -7.65 -19.56 6.58
N TYR A 23 -7.26 -20.81 6.84
CA TYR A 23 -8.04 -21.74 7.67
C TYR A 23 -7.31 -22.32 8.89
N GLY A 24 -6.07 -22.00 9.11
CA GLY A 24 -5.23 -22.70 10.06
C GLY A 24 -4.49 -21.85 11.09
N GLY A 25 -5.16 -21.26 12.06
CA GLY A 25 -4.53 -20.69 13.24
C GLY A 25 -4.14 -19.22 13.12
N PRO A 26 -3.58 -18.62 14.19
CA PRO A 26 -3.25 -17.21 14.24
C PRO A 26 -2.13 -16.90 13.25
N THR A 27 -2.45 -16.24 12.16
CA THR A 27 -1.46 -15.79 11.19
C THR A 27 -1.13 -14.33 11.44
N LYS A 28 0.16 -14.03 11.52
CA LYS A 28 0.65 -12.64 11.64
C LYS A 28 0.41 -11.81 10.36
N TYR A 29 -0.04 -12.42 9.29
CA TYR A 29 -0.13 -11.85 7.94
C TYR A 29 -1.54 -11.90 7.36
N SER A 30 -2.57 -11.90 8.21
CA SER A 30 -3.97 -11.94 7.79
C SER A 30 -4.41 -10.71 6.97
N HIS A 31 -3.66 -9.64 7.02
CA HIS A 31 -3.87 -8.37 6.31
C HIS A 31 -3.26 -8.34 4.89
N LEU A 32 -2.61 -9.41 4.44
CA LEU A 32 -2.06 -9.54 3.08
C LEU A 32 -3.06 -10.26 2.15
N ALA A 33 -2.66 -11.34 1.50
CA ALA A 33 -3.46 -12.10 0.55
C ALA A 33 -4.87 -12.49 1.04
N ARG A 34 -5.05 -12.65 2.36
CA ARG A 34 -6.36 -12.90 2.95
C ARG A 34 -7.27 -11.67 2.86
N ALA A 35 -6.75 -10.49 3.09
CA ALA A 35 -7.54 -9.26 2.99
C ALA A 35 -7.95 -8.98 1.55
N ASP A 36 -7.03 -9.18 0.59
CA ASP A 36 -7.33 -9.05 -0.84
C ASP A 36 -8.46 -9.98 -1.28
N ARG A 37 -8.47 -11.21 -0.77
CA ARG A 37 -9.50 -12.20 -1.11
C ARG A 37 -10.91 -11.76 -0.72
N PHE A 38 -11.12 -11.01 0.35
CA PHE A 38 -12.44 -10.52 0.71
C PHE A 38 -13.02 -9.63 -0.39
N THR A 39 -12.20 -8.74 -0.94
CA THR A 39 -12.61 -7.89 -2.06
C THR A 39 -12.91 -8.71 -3.32
N GLN A 40 -12.06 -9.69 -3.64
CA GLN A 40 -12.27 -10.57 -4.80
C GLN A 40 -13.59 -11.35 -4.69
N VAL A 41 -13.84 -11.97 -3.56
CA VAL A 41 -15.11 -12.72 -3.32
C VAL A 41 -16.31 -11.78 -3.47
N TRP A 42 -16.24 -10.58 -2.89
CA TRP A 42 -17.31 -9.60 -3.03
C TRP A 42 -17.56 -9.19 -4.49
N LEU A 43 -16.50 -8.95 -5.26
CA LEU A 43 -16.62 -8.60 -6.68
C LEU A 43 -17.28 -9.71 -7.47
N GLU A 44 -16.89 -10.97 -7.22
CA GLU A 44 -17.50 -12.15 -7.87
C GLU A 44 -18.98 -12.31 -7.49
N GLU A 45 -19.33 -12.18 -6.21
CA GLU A 45 -20.71 -12.26 -5.72
C GLU A 45 -21.59 -11.15 -6.31
N GLN A 46 -21.04 -9.99 -6.58
CA GLN A 46 -21.75 -8.86 -7.21
C GLN A 46 -21.73 -8.92 -8.74
N GLY A 47 -21.03 -9.88 -9.35
CA GLY A 47 -20.97 -10.07 -10.80
C GLY A 47 -20.12 -9.03 -11.53
N TYR A 48 -19.15 -8.40 -10.85
CA TYR A 48 -18.20 -7.52 -11.50
C TYR A 48 -17.12 -8.31 -12.24
N GLU A 49 -16.82 -7.88 -13.46
CA GLU A 49 -15.64 -8.32 -14.18
C GLU A 49 -14.42 -7.55 -13.70
N TYR A 50 -13.32 -8.23 -13.37
CA TYR A 50 -12.11 -7.62 -12.89
C TYR A 50 -10.86 -8.40 -13.26
N ASP A 51 -9.74 -7.71 -13.34
CA ASP A 51 -8.41 -8.30 -13.46
C ASP A 51 -7.62 -8.09 -12.17
N LEU A 52 -6.76 -9.04 -11.83
CA LEU A 52 -5.80 -8.90 -10.75
C LEU A 52 -4.44 -8.54 -11.31
N VAL A 53 -3.88 -7.46 -10.80
CA VAL A 53 -2.54 -7.00 -11.16
C VAL A 53 -1.69 -6.85 -9.90
N SER A 54 -0.41 -7.13 -10.02
CA SER A 54 0.53 -6.91 -8.91
C SER A 54 1.10 -5.50 -8.95
N ASP A 55 1.66 -5.06 -7.81
CA ASP A 55 2.43 -3.82 -7.73
C ASP A 55 3.56 -3.77 -8.75
N LEU A 56 4.16 -4.92 -9.06
CA LEU A 56 5.22 -5.02 -10.06
C LEU A 56 4.71 -4.81 -11.48
N ASP A 57 3.49 -5.24 -11.79
CA ASP A 57 2.87 -4.99 -13.10
C ASP A 57 2.61 -3.51 -13.28
N LEU A 58 2.07 -2.85 -12.26
CA LEU A 58 1.85 -1.40 -12.25
C LEU A 58 3.19 -0.62 -12.29
N HIS A 59 4.24 -1.12 -11.65
CA HIS A 59 5.58 -0.55 -11.75
C HIS A 59 6.12 -0.61 -13.19
N ARG A 60 5.94 -1.75 -13.86
CA ARG A 60 6.45 -1.99 -15.23
C ARG A 60 5.65 -1.25 -16.29
N ASP A 61 4.35 -1.18 -16.09
CA ASP A 61 3.43 -0.44 -16.95
C ASP A 61 2.57 0.55 -16.13
N PRO A 62 3.08 1.76 -15.91
CA PRO A 62 2.32 2.81 -15.20
C PRO A 62 1.05 3.26 -15.95
N SER A 63 0.88 2.88 -17.21
CA SER A 63 -0.33 3.20 -17.99
C SER A 63 -1.47 2.20 -17.81
N LEU A 64 -1.19 1.06 -17.21
CA LEU A 64 -2.12 -0.06 -17.01
C LEU A 64 -3.49 0.37 -16.42
N PRO A 65 -3.58 1.28 -15.45
CA PRO A 65 -4.86 1.74 -14.92
C PRO A 65 -5.81 2.34 -15.96
N ARG A 66 -5.29 2.88 -17.05
CA ARG A 66 -6.09 3.56 -18.09
C ARG A 66 -7.06 2.61 -18.83
N GLY A 67 -6.82 1.32 -18.76
CA GLY A 67 -7.70 0.30 -19.35
C GLY A 67 -8.95 0.02 -18.53
N TYR A 68 -9.09 0.58 -17.31
CA TYR A 68 -10.13 0.22 -16.37
C TYR A 68 -11.01 1.41 -15.98
N ALA A 69 -12.29 1.14 -15.77
CA ALA A 69 -13.24 2.13 -15.27
C ALA A 69 -12.95 2.56 -13.82
N ALA A 70 -12.43 1.62 -13.02
CA ALA A 70 -12.00 1.85 -11.65
C ALA A 70 -10.79 0.97 -11.30
N VAL A 71 -9.95 1.46 -10.41
CA VAL A 71 -8.84 0.71 -9.80
C VAL A 71 -9.13 0.57 -8.32
N LEU A 72 -9.03 -0.64 -7.80
CA LEU A 72 -9.17 -0.95 -6.38
C LEU A 72 -7.79 -1.25 -5.79
N VAL A 73 -7.43 -0.50 -4.77
CA VAL A 73 -6.25 -0.78 -3.93
C VAL A 73 -6.74 -1.49 -2.67
N THR A 74 -6.32 -2.73 -2.48
CA THR A 74 -6.88 -3.63 -1.45
C THR A 74 -5.81 -4.12 -0.48
N GLY A 75 -6.26 -4.73 0.63
CA GLY A 75 -5.40 -5.39 1.59
C GLY A 75 -4.50 -4.43 2.37
N HIS A 76 -3.21 -4.46 2.10
CA HIS A 76 -2.20 -3.65 2.78
C HIS A 76 -1.13 -3.18 1.79
N ASN A 77 -1.39 -2.06 1.15
CA ASN A 77 -0.61 -1.55 0.02
C ASN A 77 0.32 -0.41 0.45
N GLU A 78 1.34 -0.74 1.22
CA GLU A 78 2.23 0.18 1.92
C GLU A 78 3.41 0.67 1.04
N TYR A 79 3.84 -0.13 0.07
CA TYR A 79 5.10 0.03 -0.66
C TYR A 79 4.86 0.46 -2.09
N TRP A 80 5.31 1.66 -2.46
CA TRP A 80 5.08 2.24 -3.79
C TRP A 80 6.39 2.65 -4.46
N SER A 81 6.53 2.32 -5.72
CA SER A 81 7.58 2.89 -6.56
C SER A 81 7.11 4.20 -7.19
N LEU A 82 8.05 5.02 -7.65
CA LEU A 82 7.69 6.27 -8.32
C LEU A 82 6.87 6.05 -9.61
N PRO A 83 7.18 5.06 -10.48
CA PRO A 83 6.33 4.75 -11.62
C PRO A 83 4.89 4.40 -11.23
N MET A 84 4.67 3.61 -10.18
CA MET A 84 3.33 3.29 -9.66
C MET A 84 2.58 4.56 -9.25
N TYR A 85 3.21 5.40 -8.45
CA TYR A 85 2.62 6.66 -7.99
C TYR A 85 2.25 7.56 -9.16
N GLN A 86 3.20 7.82 -10.05
CA GLN A 86 3.03 8.72 -11.19
C GLN A 86 1.98 8.20 -12.19
N GLY A 87 1.94 6.89 -12.42
CA GLY A 87 0.93 6.27 -13.27
C GLY A 87 -0.48 6.41 -12.70
N THR A 88 -0.63 6.18 -11.39
CA THR A 88 -1.92 6.35 -10.70
C THR A 88 -2.36 7.81 -10.66
N ASP A 89 -1.44 8.76 -10.39
CA ASP A 89 -1.72 10.19 -10.45
C ASP A 89 -2.20 10.61 -11.86
N ALA A 90 -1.51 10.15 -12.90
CA ALA A 90 -1.89 10.43 -14.27
C ALA A 90 -3.26 9.84 -14.65
N TYR A 91 -3.59 8.66 -14.12
CA TYR A 91 -4.91 8.05 -14.29
C TYR A 91 -6.01 8.87 -13.61
N LEU A 92 -5.80 9.31 -12.38
CA LEU A 92 -6.75 10.15 -11.64
C LEU A 92 -6.95 11.51 -12.31
N ARG A 93 -5.88 12.16 -12.75
CA ARG A 93 -5.96 13.44 -13.51
C ARG A 93 -6.70 13.31 -14.83
N ALA A 94 -6.72 12.12 -15.41
CA ALA A 94 -7.51 11.81 -16.61
C ALA A 94 -8.98 11.48 -16.31
N GLY A 95 -9.42 11.56 -15.05
CA GLY A 95 -10.79 11.28 -14.64
C GLY A 95 -11.03 9.82 -14.22
N GLY A 96 -9.99 9.06 -13.97
CA GLY A 96 -10.09 7.69 -13.47
C GLY A 96 -10.62 7.62 -12.03
N ASN A 97 -11.14 6.48 -11.63
CA ASN A 97 -11.68 6.25 -10.29
C ASN A 97 -10.76 5.32 -9.49
N LEU A 98 -10.37 5.77 -8.29
CA LEU A 98 -9.57 4.99 -7.36
C LEU A 98 -10.38 4.71 -6.10
N VAL A 99 -10.53 3.44 -5.75
CA VAL A 99 -11.15 2.98 -4.52
C VAL A 99 -10.07 2.39 -3.63
N VAL A 100 -9.90 2.93 -2.43
CA VAL A 100 -8.85 2.48 -1.50
C VAL A 100 -9.49 1.74 -0.33
N LEU A 101 -9.35 0.42 -0.34
CA LEU A 101 -9.79 -0.51 0.70
C LEU A 101 -8.56 -1.16 1.37
N SER A 102 -7.59 -0.33 1.73
CA SER A 102 -6.26 -0.78 2.15
C SER A 102 -5.76 0.02 3.34
N GLY A 103 -5.04 -0.64 4.23
CA GLY A 103 -4.31 0.01 5.30
C GLY A 103 -2.90 0.43 4.88
N ASN A 104 -2.34 1.46 5.54
CA ASN A 104 -0.97 1.97 5.33
C ASN A 104 -0.62 2.31 3.88
N SER A 105 -1.61 2.64 3.05
CA SER A 105 -1.41 2.85 1.62
C SER A 105 -0.47 4.01 1.31
N VAL A 106 0.29 3.90 0.22
CA VAL A 106 1.14 4.97 -0.35
C VAL A 106 2.13 5.52 0.68
N PHE A 107 2.82 4.65 1.42
CA PHE A 107 3.61 5.09 2.58
C PHE A 107 5.12 5.06 2.35
N TRP A 108 5.70 3.88 2.00
CA TRP A 108 7.13 3.73 1.78
C TRP A 108 7.50 3.74 0.31
N ARG A 109 8.51 4.54 0.00
CA ARG A 109 9.11 4.48 -1.33
C ARG A 109 9.94 3.21 -1.49
N VAL A 110 9.70 2.50 -2.60
CA VAL A 110 10.50 1.36 -3.04
C VAL A 110 11.04 1.56 -4.45
N SER A 111 12.06 0.79 -4.80
CA SER A 111 12.56 0.63 -6.16
C SER A 111 12.76 -0.84 -6.47
N PHE A 112 12.79 -1.18 -7.75
CA PHE A 112 13.01 -2.55 -8.21
C PHE A 112 14.23 -2.61 -9.11
N ASN A 113 14.92 -3.75 -9.12
CA ASN A 113 15.94 -3.99 -10.12
C ASN A 113 15.31 -4.17 -11.51
N THR A 114 16.12 -4.07 -12.56
CA THR A 114 15.66 -4.14 -13.95
C THR A 114 14.88 -5.42 -14.27
N GLU A 115 15.27 -6.53 -13.65
CA GLU A 115 14.60 -7.83 -13.83
C GLU A 115 13.29 -7.95 -13.06
N GLY A 116 13.02 -7.04 -12.11
CA GLY A 116 11.86 -7.11 -11.22
C GLY A 116 11.91 -8.32 -10.30
N THR A 117 13.09 -8.70 -9.83
CA THR A 117 13.29 -9.84 -8.91
C THR A 117 13.70 -9.42 -7.52
N VAL A 118 14.14 -8.17 -7.35
CA VAL A 118 14.58 -7.58 -6.08
C VAL A 118 13.90 -6.24 -5.90
N MET A 119 13.29 -6.06 -4.74
CA MET A 119 12.77 -4.79 -4.24
C MET A 119 13.76 -4.20 -3.23
N GLU A 120 14.03 -2.92 -3.33
CA GLU A 120 14.77 -2.16 -2.33
C GLU A 120 13.84 -1.21 -1.59
N CYS A 121 13.92 -1.23 -0.24
CA CYS A 121 13.21 -0.32 0.64
C CYS A 121 14.14 0.14 1.76
N ARG A 122 14.27 1.44 1.95
CA ARG A 122 15.11 2.04 2.99
C ARG A 122 14.29 2.87 3.94
N LYS A 123 13.92 2.26 5.07
CA LYS A 123 13.08 2.88 6.12
C LYS A 123 13.87 3.62 7.19
N ALA A 124 15.18 3.46 7.20
CA ALA A 124 16.02 3.74 8.38
C ALA A 124 16.29 5.22 8.66
N ASP A 125 15.86 6.12 7.80
CA ASP A 125 16.34 7.51 7.82
C ASP A 125 15.27 8.53 8.18
N ALA A 126 14.07 8.09 8.46
CA ALA A 126 13.00 8.99 8.92
C ALA A 126 13.36 9.58 10.29
N ALA A 127 13.28 10.88 10.40
CA ALA A 127 13.42 11.58 11.67
C ALA A 127 12.42 11.02 12.69
N GLY A 128 12.91 10.68 13.90
CA GLY A 128 12.07 10.10 14.94
C GLY A 128 11.95 8.57 14.93
N GLN A 129 12.56 7.88 13.99
CA GLN A 129 12.60 6.42 14.04
C GLN A 129 13.50 5.91 15.17
N ARG A 130 13.07 4.82 15.82
CA ARG A 130 13.76 4.19 16.96
C ARG A 130 15.08 3.49 16.59
N VAL A 131 15.65 3.78 15.43
CA VAL A 131 16.92 3.22 14.99
C VAL A 131 18.04 4.14 15.46
N PRO A 132 18.98 3.64 16.28
CA PRO A 132 20.15 4.41 16.69
C PRO A 132 20.89 4.98 15.48
N ALA A 133 21.37 6.22 15.58
CA ALA A 133 22.06 6.90 14.49
C ALA A 133 23.21 6.09 13.86
N ALA A 134 23.94 5.31 14.69
CA ALA A 134 25.01 4.42 14.23
C ALA A 134 24.53 3.20 13.41
N ARG A 135 23.21 2.95 13.36
CA ARG A 135 22.61 1.85 12.58
C ARG A 135 21.72 2.37 11.46
N ARG A 136 21.64 3.69 11.28
CA ARG A 136 20.96 4.27 10.13
C ARG A 136 21.79 3.96 8.90
N GLY A 137 21.15 3.37 7.91
CA GLY A 137 21.77 3.03 6.65
C GLY A 137 21.74 4.19 5.67
N GLU A 138 22.23 3.92 4.49
CA GLU A 138 22.14 4.82 3.35
C GLU A 138 20.67 5.06 2.97
N THR A 139 20.29 6.33 2.78
CA THR A 139 18.93 6.73 2.38
C THR A 139 18.67 6.47 0.90
N TRP A 140 19.72 6.59 0.08
CA TRP A 140 19.61 6.53 -1.36
C TRP A 140 19.54 5.08 -1.84
N HIS A 141 18.54 4.80 -2.69
CA HIS A 141 18.40 3.49 -3.28
C HIS A 141 19.51 3.22 -4.29
N SER A 142 20.09 2.03 -4.24
CA SER A 142 21.11 1.59 -5.19
C SER A 142 20.52 1.22 -6.55
N GLN A 143 19.22 0.90 -6.61
CA GLN A 143 18.54 0.49 -7.85
C GLN A 143 18.29 1.66 -8.81
N ASP A 144 17.99 2.84 -8.29
CA ASP A 144 17.62 4.00 -9.12
C ASP A 144 18.36 5.30 -8.74
N GLY A 145 19.21 5.26 -7.72
CA GLY A 145 19.98 6.41 -7.27
C GLY A 145 19.16 7.53 -6.65
N LEU A 146 17.88 7.29 -6.32
CA LEU A 146 17.00 8.30 -5.73
C LEU A 146 16.83 8.06 -4.24
N ARG A 147 16.43 9.12 -3.50
CA ARG A 147 16.20 9.06 -2.07
C ARG A 147 15.07 8.08 -1.74
N GLY A 148 15.28 7.23 -0.73
CA GLY A 148 14.27 6.38 -0.09
C GLY A 148 13.61 7.06 1.11
N GLY A 149 12.90 6.28 1.91
CA GLY A 149 12.13 6.74 3.05
C GLY A 149 10.64 6.77 2.78
N MET A 150 9.90 7.59 3.52
CA MET A 150 8.48 7.78 3.27
C MET A 150 8.25 8.55 1.96
N LEU A 151 7.25 8.15 1.19
CA LEU A 151 6.91 8.81 -0.08
C LEU A 151 6.72 10.33 0.09
N ARG A 152 6.05 10.77 1.16
CA ARG A 152 5.86 12.19 1.45
C ARG A 152 7.18 12.96 1.65
N GLU A 153 8.19 12.30 2.20
CA GLU A 153 9.54 12.89 2.36
C GLU A 153 10.33 12.93 1.05
N CYS A 154 9.91 12.12 0.09
CA CYS A 154 10.44 12.10 -1.27
C CYS A 154 9.69 13.04 -2.23
N GLY A 155 8.70 13.80 -1.75
CA GLY A 155 7.90 14.72 -2.56
C GLY A 155 6.67 14.08 -3.22
N PHE A 156 6.24 12.90 -2.76
CA PHE A 156 5.11 12.14 -3.27
C PHE A 156 4.14 11.76 -2.13
N PRO A 157 3.46 12.74 -1.51
CA PRO A 157 2.62 12.47 -0.35
C PRO A 157 1.37 11.65 -0.74
N GLY A 158 0.95 10.75 0.17
CA GLY A 158 -0.26 9.95 -0.03
C GLY A 158 -1.52 10.81 -0.17
N VAL A 159 -1.58 11.94 0.52
CA VAL A 159 -2.74 12.85 0.48
C VAL A 159 -3.07 13.35 -0.93
N ASP A 160 -2.09 13.54 -1.79
CA ASP A 160 -2.32 14.00 -3.17
C ASP A 160 -2.92 12.91 -4.06
N LEU A 161 -2.74 11.64 -3.69
CA LEU A 161 -3.19 10.50 -4.47
C LEU A 161 -4.49 9.87 -3.93
N ILE A 162 -4.57 9.69 -2.61
CA ILE A 162 -5.68 8.98 -1.95
C ILE A 162 -6.44 9.84 -0.94
N ALA A 163 -6.21 11.15 -0.92
CA ALA A 163 -6.80 12.12 0.00
C ALA A 163 -6.53 11.85 1.51
N LEU A 164 -5.66 10.91 1.82
CA LEU A 164 -5.27 10.53 3.17
C LEU A 164 -3.77 10.34 3.25
N ASP A 165 -3.20 10.58 4.44
CA ASP A 165 -1.82 10.23 4.77
C ASP A 165 -1.75 9.69 6.20
N CYS A 166 -0.92 8.70 6.43
CA CYS A 166 -0.65 8.17 7.76
C CYS A 166 0.39 9.05 8.45
N LEU A 167 -0.05 9.94 9.32
CA LEU A 167 0.83 10.83 10.07
C LEU A 167 1.25 10.26 11.43
N GLY A 168 0.52 9.27 11.93
CA GLY A 168 0.79 8.64 13.21
C GLY A 168 -0.20 7.52 13.52
N PHE A 169 0.10 6.78 14.55
CA PHE A 169 -0.76 5.72 15.06
C PHE A 169 -0.61 5.59 16.58
N ASN A 170 -1.64 5.14 17.24
CA ASN A 170 -1.61 4.90 18.69
C ASN A 170 -0.72 3.68 18.99
N SER A 171 -0.02 3.77 20.12
CA SER A 171 0.80 2.65 20.59
C SER A 171 -0.08 1.44 20.92
N PRO A 172 0.39 0.21 20.64
CA PRO A 172 -0.29 -1.00 21.06
C PRO A 172 -0.56 -0.97 22.57
N GLY A 173 -1.80 -1.21 22.98
CA GLY A 173 -2.22 -1.18 24.40
C GLY A 173 -2.80 0.15 24.86
N ALA A 174 -2.86 1.18 24.04
CA ALA A 174 -3.66 2.36 24.37
C ALA A 174 -5.15 1.98 24.43
N PRO A 175 -5.91 2.48 25.42
CA PRO A 175 -7.33 2.14 25.57
C PRO A 175 -8.18 2.51 24.35
N GLU A 176 -7.72 3.45 23.54
CA GLU A 176 -8.37 3.89 22.32
C GLU A 176 -7.45 3.58 21.12
N GLN A 177 -7.52 2.35 20.62
CA GLN A 177 -6.76 1.94 19.43
C GLN A 177 -7.32 2.57 18.14
N PHE A 178 -8.61 2.92 18.15
CA PHE A 178 -9.30 3.54 17.01
C PHE A 178 -9.99 4.81 17.52
N GLY A 179 -9.64 5.94 16.92
CA GLY A 179 -10.38 7.17 17.13
C GLY A 179 -11.75 7.09 16.42
N PRO A 180 -12.81 7.70 16.99
CA PRO A 180 -14.08 7.78 16.29
C PRO A 180 -13.95 8.67 15.05
N TYR A 181 -14.58 8.27 13.95
CA TYR A 181 -14.78 9.14 12.81
C TYR A 181 -15.96 10.07 13.09
N VAL A 182 -15.76 11.34 12.82
CA VAL A 182 -16.84 12.33 12.82
C VAL A 182 -17.14 12.70 11.38
N VAL A 183 -18.35 12.35 10.95
CA VAL A 183 -18.80 12.70 9.60
C VAL A 183 -19.15 14.19 9.62
N SER A 184 -18.37 15.00 8.92
CA SER A 184 -18.59 16.46 8.84
C SER A 184 -19.69 16.88 7.88
N GLN A 185 -20.07 16.00 6.95
CA GLN A 185 -21.13 16.22 5.95
C GLN A 185 -22.04 14.99 5.87
N PRO A 186 -22.92 14.77 6.85
CA PRO A 186 -23.78 13.58 6.89
C PRO A 186 -24.76 13.51 5.72
N ASP A 187 -25.12 14.65 5.12
CA ASP A 187 -26.02 14.71 3.96
C ASP A 187 -25.32 14.45 2.61
N HIS A 188 -24.03 14.13 2.63
CA HIS A 188 -23.29 13.84 1.40
C HIS A 188 -23.85 12.61 0.69
N PHE A 189 -23.88 12.62 -0.66
CA PHE A 189 -24.51 11.55 -1.45
C PHE A 189 -23.96 10.14 -1.14
N LEU A 190 -22.72 10.01 -0.70
CA LEU A 190 -22.11 8.73 -0.30
C LEU A 190 -22.79 8.07 0.92
N PHE A 191 -23.55 8.83 1.71
CA PHE A 191 -24.26 8.32 2.88
C PHE A 191 -25.77 8.15 2.65
N ARG A 192 -26.23 8.28 1.39
CA ARG A 192 -27.66 8.15 1.05
C ARG A 192 -28.08 6.71 0.72
N GLN A 193 -27.12 5.81 0.55
CA GLN A 193 -27.36 4.40 0.26
C GLN A 193 -26.24 3.54 0.87
N PRO A 194 -26.57 2.38 1.49
CA PRO A 194 -27.96 1.94 1.75
C PRO A 194 -28.69 2.87 2.75
N GLU A 195 -30.02 2.98 2.63
CA GLU A 195 -30.86 3.91 3.40
C GLU A 195 -30.82 3.70 4.92
N ASP A 196 -30.22 2.58 5.38
CA ASP A 196 -30.19 2.10 6.78
C ASP A 196 -28.78 2.15 7.41
N LEU A 197 -27.90 3.05 7.01
CA LEU A 197 -26.62 3.27 7.67
C LEU A 197 -26.70 4.31 8.78
#